data_71c1e7ce5f98dbae3912ff29ec1f491a
#
_entry.id   71c1e7ce5f98dbae3912ff29ec1f491a
#
_cell.length_a   1.000
_cell.length_b   1.000
_cell.length_c   1.000
_cell.angle_alpha   90.00
_cell.angle_beta   90.00
_cell.angle_gamma   90.00
#
_symmetry.space_group_name_H-M   'P 1'
#
loop_
_entity.id
_entity.type
_entity.pdbx_description
1 polymer ?
#
loop_
_entity_poly.entity_id
_entity_poly.type
_entity_poly.pdbx_seq_one_letter_code
_entity_poly.pdbx_strand_id
1 'polypeptide(L)'
;MSRFYPDIFPCFEYEPTTEQFAIQRVSDGVGEGVVALVDFQPGDIAFRFTGIFSSEITLFTLQVNEHLHLHDPFFMGKILHSCDPTCSVDMQTRTFTVIRPIRAGDFVTMDYAQTEAHLYRPFPCSCGATNCRGYVTGYLDQTALVQEIA
;
A
#
# COMPACT_ATOMS: atom_id res chain seq x y z
N MET A 1 5.33 -23.27 -3.25
CA MET A 1 5.01 -21.84 -3.22
C MET A 1 5.57 -21.20 -1.97
N SER A 2 6.34 -20.17 -2.12
CA SER A 2 6.90 -19.48 -0.98
C SER A 2 5.98 -18.35 -0.53
N ARG A 3 5.84 -18.20 0.76
CA ARG A 3 5.00 -17.20 1.40
C ARG A 3 5.82 -15.99 1.81
N PHE A 4 5.17 -14.81 1.83
CA PHE A 4 5.73 -13.62 2.49
C PHE A 4 5.42 -13.63 3.98
N TYR A 5 4.30 -14.21 4.39
CA TYR A 5 3.89 -14.24 5.80
C TYR A 5 4.55 -15.39 6.54
N PRO A 6 4.92 -15.18 7.84
CA PRO A 6 5.45 -16.26 8.66
C PRO A 6 4.44 -17.39 8.85
N ASP A 7 4.94 -18.59 9.15
CA ASP A 7 4.11 -19.79 9.32
C ASP A 7 3.10 -19.69 10.46
N ILE A 8 3.29 -18.75 11.38
CA ILE A 8 2.33 -18.49 12.46
C ILE A 8 0.98 -18.01 11.92
N PHE A 9 0.96 -17.38 10.74
CA PHE A 9 -0.28 -16.99 10.08
C PHE A 9 -0.82 -18.15 9.24
N PRO A 10 -2.12 -18.50 9.37
CA PRO A 10 -2.69 -19.53 8.52
C PRO A 10 -2.68 -19.07 7.05
N CYS A 11 -2.56 -20.03 6.14
CA CYS A 11 -2.65 -19.77 4.72
C CYS A 11 -4.08 -19.35 4.36
N PHE A 12 -4.21 -18.47 3.38
CA PHE A 12 -5.53 -17.96 2.96
C PHE A 12 -5.55 -17.74 1.45
N GLU A 13 -6.77 -17.66 0.91
CA GLU A 13 -6.98 -17.48 -0.52
C GLU A 13 -6.47 -16.11 -0.96
N TYR A 14 -5.84 -16.04 -2.12
CA TYR A 14 -5.24 -14.84 -2.69
C TYR A 14 -4.08 -14.26 -1.86
N GLU A 15 -3.53 -15.03 -0.98
CA GLU A 15 -2.30 -14.65 -0.28
C GLU A 15 -1.20 -14.36 -1.30
N PRO A 16 -0.41 -13.29 -1.13
CA PRO A 16 0.69 -13.01 -2.07
C PRO A 16 1.75 -14.11 -2.03
N THR A 17 2.30 -14.44 -3.19
CA THR A 17 3.32 -15.48 -3.34
C THR A 17 4.57 -14.93 -4.00
N THR A 18 5.71 -15.58 -3.77
CA THR A 18 6.98 -15.18 -4.36
C THR A 18 7.06 -15.46 -5.86
N GLU A 19 6.13 -16.23 -6.41
CA GLU A 19 5.99 -16.39 -7.86
C GLU A 19 5.35 -15.18 -8.52
N GLN A 20 4.53 -14.43 -7.78
CA GLN A 20 3.78 -13.28 -8.30
C GLN A 20 4.42 -11.94 -7.97
N PHE A 21 5.14 -11.86 -6.86
CA PHE A 21 5.69 -10.60 -6.35
C PHE A 21 7.11 -10.78 -5.83
N ALA A 22 7.85 -9.66 -5.83
CA ALA A 22 9.15 -9.56 -5.17
C ALA A 22 9.23 -8.26 -4.37
N ILE A 23 9.93 -8.30 -3.26
CA ILE A 23 10.29 -7.10 -2.50
C ILE A 23 11.58 -6.56 -3.12
N GLN A 24 11.57 -5.30 -3.51
CA GLN A 24 12.71 -4.66 -4.15
C GLN A 24 13.09 -3.40 -3.42
N ARG A 25 14.37 -3.25 -3.13
CA ARG A 25 14.88 -2.01 -2.55
C ARG A 25 14.78 -0.90 -3.57
N VAL A 26 14.26 0.25 -3.15
CA VAL A 26 14.14 1.44 -4.00
C VAL A 26 15.34 2.34 -3.70
N SER A 27 15.95 2.90 -4.75
CA SER A 27 17.07 3.82 -4.61
C SER A 27 16.66 5.09 -3.87
N ASP A 28 17.63 5.83 -3.33
CA ASP A 28 17.49 7.15 -2.70
C ASP A 28 16.80 7.11 -1.31
N GLY A 29 16.94 6.01 -0.58
CA GLY A 29 16.52 5.97 0.83
C GLY A 29 15.02 5.90 1.05
N VAL A 30 14.23 5.63 0.02
CA VAL A 30 12.77 5.50 0.14
C VAL A 30 12.36 4.17 0.79
N GLY A 31 13.29 3.21 0.88
CA GLY A 31 13.04 1.91 1.48
C GLY A 31 12.73 0.85 0.44
N GLU A 32 11.76 -0.01 0.75
CA GLU A 32 11.41 -1.15 -0.09
C GLU A 32 10.05 -0.95 -0.76
N GLY A 33 9.86 -1.58 -1.91
CA GLY A 33 8.60 -1.63 -2.61
C GLY A 33 8.27 -3.05 -3.04
N VAL A 34 7.07 -3.25 -3.55
CA VAL A 34 6.60 -4.53 -4.08
C VAL A 34 6.51 -4.42 -5.59
N VAL A 35 7.19 -5.34 -6.28
CA VAL A 35 7.20 -5.42 -7.74
C VAL A 35 6.38 -6.63 -8.17
N ALA A 36 5.54 -6.46 -9.19
CA ALA A 36 4.84 -7.58 -9.80
C ALA A 36 5.81 -8.37 -10.69
N LEU A 37 5.76 -9.69 -10.61
CA LEU A 37 6.54 -10.59 -11.46
C LEU A 37 5.69 -11.15 -12.61
N VAL A 38 4.39 -10.90 -12.58
CA VAL A 38 3.42 -11.32 -13.60
C VAL A 38 2.51 -10.13 -13.92
N ASP A 39 1.81 -10.22 -15.05
CA ASP A 39 0.86 -9.18 -15.46
C ASP A 39 -0.46 -9.31 -14.70
N PHE A 40 -1.09 -8.17 -14.40
CA PHE A 40 -2.44 -8.10 -13.84
C PHE A 40 -3.27 -7.14 -14.67
N GLN A 41 -4.56 -7.43 -14.78
CA GLN A 41 -5.54 -6.60 -15.51
C GLN A 41 -6.49 -5.91 -14.52
N PRO A 42 -7.06 -4.75 -14.90
CA PRO A 42 -8.09 -4.10 -14.08
C PRO A 42 -9.22 -5.07 -13.74
N GLY A 43 -9.63 -5.09 -12.48
CA GLY A 43 -10.63 -6.00 -11.96
C GLY A 43 -10.05 -7.25 -11.31
N ASP A 44 -8.79 -7.58 -11.57
CA ASP A 44 -8.13 -8.69 -10.90
C ASP A 44 -7.95 -8.41 -9.41
N ILE A 45 -8.04 -9.45 -8.61
CA ILE A 45 -7.55 -9.38 -7.24
C ILE A 45 -6.05 -9.57 -7.31
N ALA A 46 -5.30 -8.50 -6.95
CA ALA A 46 -3.85 -8.61 -6.92
C ALA A 46 -3.43 -9.52 -5.77
N PHE A 47 -3.94 -9.26 -4.58
CA PHE A 47 -3.70 -10.10 -3.41
C PHE A 47 -4.65 -9.70 -2.28
N ARG A 48 -4.79 -10.61 -1.31
CA ARG A 48 -5.33 -10.29 0.02
C ARG A 48 -4.17 -10.30 1.01
N PHE A 49 -4.35 -9.57 2.10
CA PHE A 49 -3.29 -9.43 3.10
C PHE A 49 -3.81 -9.69 4.50
N THR A 50 -2.88 -9.86 5.43
CA THR A 50 -3.15 -10.04 6.85
C THR A 50 -2.10 -9.26 7.64
N GLY A 51 -2.16 -9.35 8.95
CA GLY A 51 -1.21 -8.68 9.81
C GLY A 51 -1.65 -8.76 11.25
N ILE A 52 -1.14 -7.84 12.06
CA ILE A 52 -1.40 -7.78 13.50
C ILE A 52 -2.17 -6.49 13.77
N PHE A 53 -3.32 -6.61 14.43
CA PHE A 53 -4.09 -5.43 14.82
C PHE A 53 -3.34 -4.62 15.87
N SER A 54 -3.38 -3.30 15.71
CA SER A 54 -2.66 -2.36 16.58
C SER A 54 -3.50 -1.10 16.78
N SER A 55 -3.40 -0.50 17.96
CA SER A 55 -3.96 0.83 18.22
C SER A 55 -3.03 1.93 17.75
N GLU A 56 -1.80 1.61 17.38
CA GLU A 56 -0.78 2.56 16.97
C GLU A 56 -0.60 2.58 15.45
N ILE A 57 -0.29 3.76 14.91
CA ILE A 57 0.11 3.92 13.52
C ILE A 57 1.62 3.65 13.44
N THR A 58 2.02 2.78 12.53
CA THR A 58 3.43 2.52 12.25
C THR A 58 3.70 2.76 10.76
N LEU A 59 4.96 2.63 10.36
CA LEU A 59 5.34 2.71 8.95
C LEU A 59 4.64 1.64 8.09
N PHE A 60 4.18 0.55 8.71
CA PHE A 60 3.65 -0.63 8.01
C PHE A 60 2.16 -0.87 8.28
N THR A 61 1.44 0.12 8.81
CA THR A 61 0.00 -0.04 9.10
C THR A 61 -0.87 0.55 8.02
N LEU A 62 -2.03 -0.09 7.80
CA LEU A 62 -3.17 0.53 7.15
C LEU A 62 -4.32 0.63 8.15
N GLN A 63 -5.08 1.72 8.05
CA GLN A 63 -6.17 2.02 8.97
C GLN A 63 -7.39 1.16 8.68
N VAL A 64 -7.90 0.49 9.70
CA VAL A 64 -9.13 -0.31 9.64
C VAL A 64 -10.33 0.54 10.02
N ASN A 65 -10.21 1.28 11.12
CA ASN A 65 -11.19 2.26 11.58
C ASN A 65 -10.50 3.33 12.41
N GLU A 66 -11.28 4.21 13.03
CA GLU A 66 -10.77 5.38 13.75
C GLU A 66 -9.70 5.03 14.80
N HIS A 67 -9.79 3.85 15.40
CA HIS A 67 -8.92 3.46 16.52
C HIS A 67 -8.12 2.19 16.26
N LEU A 68 -8.24 1.59 15.08
CA LEU A 68 -7.66 0.29 14.80
C LEU A 68 -6.89 0.32 13.48
N HIS A 69 -5.69 -0.23 13.52
CA HIS A 69 -4.78 -0.34 12.38
C HIS A 69 -4.35 -1.79 12.20
N LEU A 70 -4.01 -2.16 10.98
CA LEU A 70 -3.45 -3.48 10.68
C LEU A 70 -1.99 -3.31 10.32
N HIS A 71 -1.12 -3.87 11.14
CA HIS A 71 0.34 -3.82 10.98
C HIS A 71 0.81 -5.03 10.20
N ASP A 72 1.37 -4.80 9.03
CA ASP A 72 1.89 -5.84 8.14
C ASP A 72 3.27 -5.43 7.62
N PRO A 73 4.35 -5.77 8.35
CA PRO A 73 5.72 -5.49 7.90
C PRO A 73 6.22 -6.52 6.88
N PHE A 74 5.41 -7.54 6.56
CA PHE A 74 5.85 -8.66 5.74
C PHE A 74 5.60 -8.43 4.27
N PHE A 75 4.50 -7.76 3.91
CA PHE A 75 4.15 -7.56 2.51
C PHE A 75 3.42 -6.24 2.27
N MET A 76 2.17 -6.12 2.74
CA MET A 76 1.33 -4.96 2.43
C MET A 76 1.95 -3.65 2.88
N GLY A 77 2.59 -3.63 4.04
CA GLY A 77 3.23 -2.42 4.57
C GLY A 77 4.40 -1.91 3.73
N LYS A 78 4.84 -2.69 2.74
CA LYS A 78 5.92 -2.32 1.82
C LYS A 78 5.40 -1.79 0.48
N ILE A 79 4.08 -1.76 0.27
CA ILE A 79 3.49 -1.18 -0.94
C ILE A 79 3.76 0.32 -0.96
N LEU A 80 4.24 0.81 -2.10
CA LEU A 80 4.56 2.22 -2.27
C LEU A 80 3.31 3.04 -2.62
N HIS A 81 3.39 4.33 -2.32
CA HIS A 81 2.35 5.29 -2.66
C HIS A 81 2.47 5.76 -4.11
N SER A 82 1.33 5.97 -4.76
CA SER A 82 1.22 6.79 -5.97
C SER A 82 -0.08 7.59 -5.91
N CYS A 83 -0.04 8.82 -6.43
CA CYS A 83 -1.25 9.64 -6.59
C CYS A 83 -2.13 9.14 -7.74
N ASP A 84 -1.58 8.27 -8.61
CA ASP A 84 -2.30 7.53 -9.65
C ASP A 84 -1.98 6.04 -9.48
N PRO A 85 -2.59 5.37 -8.47
CA PRO A 85 -2.17 4.04 -8.06
C PRO A 85 -2.63 2.95 -9.02
N THR A 86 -1.93 1.80 -8.97
CA THR A 86 -2.35 0.61 -9.73
C THR A 86 -3.46 -0.15 -9.05
N CYS A 87 -3.63 0.01 -7.74
CA CYS A 87 -4.59 -0.75 -6.96
C CYS A 87 -5.45 0.14 -6.08
N SER A 88 -6.64 -0.34 -5.81
CA SER A 88 -7.57 0.14 -4.80
C SER A 88 -7.61 -0.84 -3.64
N VAL A 89 -7.81 -0.34 -2.43
CA VAL A 89 -7.75 -1.15 -1.20
C VAL A 89 -9.11 -1.21 -0.54
N ASP A 90 -9.58 -2.42 -0.24
CA ASP A 90 -10.76 -2.64 0.59
C ASP A 90 -10.30 -3.21 1.93
N MET A 91 -10.45 -2.42 3.00
CA MET A 91 -10.01 -2.83 4.34
C MET A 91 -10.96 -3.84 4.99
N GLN A 92 -12.22 -3.91 4.56
CA GLN A 92 -13.16 -4.90 5.11
C GLN A 92 -12.77 -6.32 4.69
N THR A 93 -12.39 -6.48 3.44
CA THR A 93 -11.97 -7.77 2.90
C THR A 93 -10.45 -7.95 2.89
N ARG A 94 -9.71 -6.90 3.19
CA ARG A 94 -8.25 -6.84 3.13
C ARG A 94 -7.74 -7.24 1.75
N THR A 95 -8.30 -6.59 0.72
CA THR A 95 -8.05 -6.92 -0.68
C THR A 95 -7.49 -5.74 -1.43
N PHE A 96 -6.43 -5.98 -2.21
CA PHE A 96 -5.94 -5.05 -3.24
C PHE A 96 -6.53 -5.49 -4.57
N THR A 97 -7.34 -4.61 -5.17
CA THR A 97 -7.93 -4.84 -6.49
C THR A 97 -7.23 -3.97 -7.51
N VAL A 98 -6.86 -4.54 -8.65
CA VAL A 98 -6.17 -3.82 -9.72
C VAL A 98 -7.17 -2.87 -10.40
N ILE A 99 -6.81 -1.59 -10.50
CA ILE A 99 -7.63 -0.57 -11.18
C ILE A 99 -6.97 -0.03 -12.45
N ARG A 100 -5.69 -0.32 -12.64
CA ARG A 100 -4.91 0.07 -13.81
C ARG A 100 -3.98 -1.07 -14.16
N PRO A 101 -3.75 -1.39 -15.47
CA PRO A 101 -2.91 -2.53 -15.83
C PRO A 101 -1.55 -2.52 -15.13
N ILE A 102 -1.13 -3.67 -14.65
CA ILE A 102 0.19 -3.87 -14.06
C ILE A 102 0.92 -4.85 -14.95
N ARG A 103 2.13 -4.50 -15.37
CA ARG A 103 2.99 -5.39 -16.14
C ARG A 103 4.07 -5.95 -15.25
N ALA A 104 4.55 -7.15 -15.56
CA ALA A 104 5.71 -7.72 -14.88
C ALA A 104 6.85 -6.71 -14.88
N GLY A 105 7.41 -6.45 -13.71
CA GLY A 105 8.44 -5.44 -13.49
C GLY A 105 7.92 -4.12 -12.93
N ASP A 106 6.62 -3.87 -12.97
CA ASP A 106 6.04 -2.66 -12.41
C ASP A 106 5.89 -2.76 -10.88
N PHE A 107 6.01 -1.62 -10.20
CA PHE A 107 5.65 -1.55 -8.79
C PHE A 107 4.14 -1.60 -8.61
N VAL A 108 3.72 -2.31 -7.58
CA VAL A 108 2.33 -2.27 -7.10
C VAL A 108 2.22 -1.05 -6.20
N THR A 109 1.20 -0.21 -6.43
CA THR A 109 1.05 1.04 -5.70
C THR A 109 -0.37 1.22 -5.20
N MET A 110 -0.52 2.02 -4.14
CA MET A 110 -1.79 2.47 -3.60
C MET A 110 -1.71 3.96 -3.27
N ASP A 111 -2.85 4.61 -3.15
CA ASP A 111 -2.91 5.96 -2.62
C ASP A 111 -3.09 5.86 -1.10
N TYR A 112 -2.10 6.28 -0.34
CA TYR A 112 -2.15 6.19 1.12
C TYR A 112 -3.32 6.98 1.72
N ALA A 113 -3.73 8.06 1.08
CA ALA A 113 -4.87 8.85 1.56
C ALA A 113 -6.22 8.14 1.36
N GLN A 114 -6.26 7.03 0.63
CA GLN A 114 -7.48 6.24 0.50
C GLN A 114 -7.88 5.59 1.82
N THR A 115 -6.91 5.15 2.62
CA THR A 115 -7.15 4.41 3.86
C THR A 115 -6.77 5.19 5.11
N GLU A 116 -5.79 6.11 5.01
CA GLU A 116 -5.16 6.72 6.18
C GLU A 116 -5.69 8.11 6.47
N ALA A 117 -6.40 8.25 7.59
CA ALA A 117 -6.81 9.57 8.09
C ALA A 117 -5.58 10.41 8.44
N HIS A 118 -4.58 9.78 9.06
CA HIS A 118 -3.29 10.38 9.42
C HIS A 118 -2.19 9.43 9.00
N LEU A 119 -1.15 9.97 8.36
CA LEU A 119 0.03 9.17 8.02
C LEU A 119 1.00 9.12 9.19
N TYR A 120 1.67 7.99 9.35
CA TYR A 120 2.79 7.86 10.28
C TYR A 120 3.85 8.93 10.01
N ARG A 121 4.14 9.18 8.72
CA ARG A 121 5.11 10.20 8.30
C ARG A 121 4.64 10.79 6.96
N PRO A 122 4.02 11.98 6.98
CA PRO A 122 3.76 12.72 5.75
C PRO A 122 5.08 12.97 5.00
N PHE A 123 5.04 13.03 3.68
CA PHE A 123 6.27 13.07 2.88
C PHE A 123 6.07 13.83 1.57
N PRO A 124 7.18 14.42 1.03
CA PRO A 124 7.16 14.94 -0.34
C PRO A 124 6.97 13.79 -1.33
N CYS A 125 6.07 13.97 -2.29
CA CYS A 125 5.77 12.95 -3.28
C CYS A 125 6.37 13.32 -4.62
N SER A 126 7.03 12.36 -5.25
CA SER A 126 7.56 12.47 -6.61
C SER A 126 7.20 11.22 -7.40
N CYS A 127 5.92 10.80 -7.31
CA CYS A 127 5.45 9.57 -7.94
C CYS A 127 5.42 9.64 -9.48
N GLY A 128 5.59 10.83 -10.06
CA GLY A 128 5.61 10.99 -11.52
C GLY A 128 4.25 11.05 -12.18
N ALA A 129 3.17 10.91 -11.42
CA ALA A 129 1.81 11.02 -11.95
C ALA A 129 1.50 12.47 -12.35
N THR A 130 0.65 12.63 -13.38
CA THR A 130 0.22 13.99 -13.81
C THR A 130 -0.59 14.69 -12.73
N ASN A 131 -1.27 13.94 -11.86
CA ASN A 131 -2.05 14.46 -10.74
C ASN A 131 -1.28 14.37 -9.41
N CYS A 132 0.04 14.29 -9.44
CA CYS A 132 0.85 14.21 -8.23
C CYS A 132 0.61 15.43 -7.34
N ARG A 133 0.32 15.16 -6.06
CA ARG A 133 0.01 16.22 -5.08
C ARG A 133 1.24 16.96 -4.58
N GLY A 134 2.43 16.43 -4.84
CA GLY A 134 3.70 17.03 -4.39
C GLY A 134 4.01 16.78 -2.93
N TYR A 135 3.00 16.65 -2.09
CA TYR A 135 3.14 16.34 -0.66
C TYR A 135 1.96 15.49 -0.23
N VAL A 136 2.22 14.39 0.45
CA VAL A 136 1.20 13.41 0.82
C VAL A 136 1.01 13.40 2.33
N THR A 137 -0.25 13.59 2.74
CA THR A 137 -0.71 13.49 4.13
C THR A 137 -1.89 12.52 4.20
N GLY A 138 -2.35 12.20 5.39
CA GLY A 138 -3.62 11.50 5.56
C GLY A 138 -4.79 12.36 5.08
N TYR A 139 -5.94 11.72 4.81
CA TYR A 139 -7.07 12.43 4.19
C TYR A 139 -7.67 13.51 5.09
N LEU A 140 -7.55 13.40 6.43
CA LEU A 140 -7.98 14.45 7.34
C LEU A 140 -6.99 15.62 7.40
N ASP A 141 -5.71 15.36 7.17
CA ASP A 141 -4.67 16.36 7.28
C ASP A 141 -4.50 17.19 6.02
N GLN A 142 -4.96 16.71 4.87
CA GLN A 142 -4.87 17.42 3.58
C GLN A 142 -5.62 18.74 3.63
N THR A 143 -6.81 18.78 4.25
CA THR A 143 -7.60 19.99 4.38
C THR A 143 -6.88 21.04 5.20
N ALA A 144 -6.27 20.65 6.33
CA ALA A 144 -5.50 21.53 7.17
C ALA A 144 -4.29 22.11 6.43
N LEU A 145 -3.58 21.27 5.65
CA LEU A 145 -2.43 21.70 4.86
C LEU A 145 -2.83 22.72 3.80
N VAL A 146 -3.93 22.50 3.09
CA VAL A 146 -4.43 23.43 2.09
C VAL A 146 -4.80 24.79 2.72
N GLN A 147 -5.42 24.78 3.90
CA GLN A 147 -5.75 26.01 4.62
C GLN A 147 -4.51 26.80 5.05
N GLU A 148 -3.45 26.13 5.45
CA GLU A 148 -2.20 26.79 5.82
C GLU A 148 -1.48 27.44 4.63
N ILE A 149 -1.59 26.83 3.46
CA ILE A 149 -0.97 27.34 2.22
C ILE A 149 -1.79 28.47 1.62
N ALA A 150 -3.10 28.42 1.76
CA ALA A 150 -3.99 29.44 1.22
C ALA A 150 -3.96 30.72 2.04
#